data_ef819c6f1913376f089feb3b1cfd8aaf
#
_entry.id   ef819c6f1913376f089feb3b1cfd8aaf
#
_cell.length_a   1.000
_cell.length_b   1.000
_cell.length_c   1.000
_cell.angle_alpha   90.00
_cell.angle_beta   90.00
_cell.angle_gamma   90.00
#
_symmetry.space_group_name_H-M   'P 1'
#
loop_
_entity.id
_entity.type
_entity.pdbx_description
1 polymer ?
#
loop_
_entity_poly.entity_id
_entity_poly.type
_entity_poly.pdbx_seq_one_letter_code
_entity_poly.pdbx_strand_id
1 'polypeptide(L)'
;MKKPSDPSESWDTQREKIIGLGERSLRKTYYPELQQKLDELERFRALLDQSNDCIFLLHVPSCTFVDVNESACRQLGCTRQEVLSLPWDHFFPGETVARARELFTAGLAGGKDQDTITTQLYKCSGGELPVEITIRLVTFNKELYGVAVARDITERKRAEKVLLENSRMLRDMELARQIQLSLLPTAPPELPGIRLAGCCVPAAHVGGDYYDYYAREDGIVDMVVADVSGHSIGAALMTAEARSVLRAQVHTFSRTADILVSLNEILYEDLSQAELFITLFYVKYDTITRTLTYSNAGHVLPLLFRSSDASCRELDAEGLILGVWKEVIFEEKQLQLQEGDVLFLYTDGITESRDDAGELFGLARLCNILTAKHAESPQAIIDAVLQEVSAFSGTAASEDDVTMIVMKVV
;
A
#
# COMPACT_ATOMS: atom_id res chain seq x y z
N MET A 1 -63.60 27.33 83.40
CA MET A 1 -63.02 28.67 83.22
C MET A 1 -61.57 28.53 82.73
N LYS A 2 -61.31 28.80 81.49
CA LYS A 2 -59.95 28.84 80.89
C LYS A 2 -59.31 30.19 81.29
N LYS A 3 -58.13 30.17 81.91
CA LYS A 3 -57.31 31.35 82.11
C LYS A 3 -56.77 31.83 80.74
N PRO A 4 -56.73 33.16 80.52
CA PRO A 4 -56.16 33.70 79.30
C PRO A 4 -54.62 33.53 79.27
N SER A 5 -54.05 33.28 78.11
CA SER A 5 -52.65 33.25 77.87
C SER A 5 -51.98 34.62 78.04
N ASP A 6 -50.88 34.67 78.74
CA ASP A 6 -50.06 35.82 79.03
C ASP A 6 -49.49 36.46 77.70
N PRO A 7 -49.72 37.78 77.47
CA PRO A 7 -49.36 38.44 76.22
C PRO A 7 -47.89 38.90 76.16
N SER A 8 -46.98 38.45 77.00
CA SER A 8 -45.63 39.01 77.13
C SER A 8 -44.49 38.13 76.64
N GLU A 9 -44.76 37.01 76.00
CA GLU A 9 -43.64 36.29 75.28
C GLU A 9 -43.37 36.97 73.97
N SER A 10 -42.16 37.56 73.85
CA SER A 10 -41.70 38.20 72.59
C SER A 10 -41.67 37.23 71.47
N TRP A 11 -41.96 37.69 70.27
CA TRP A 11 -41.82 36.89 69.00
C TRP A 11 -40.46 36.22 68.88
N ASP A 12 -39.41 36.78 69.45
CA ASP A 12 -38.08 36.22 69.43
C ASP A 12 -37.95 34.95 70.27
N THR A 13 -38.64 34.92 71.48
CA THR A 13 -38.67 33.73 72.34
C THR A 13 -39.51 32.59 71.74
N GLN A 14 -40.56 32.93 71.00
CA GLN A 14 -41.33 31.92 70.24
C GLN A 14 -40.58 31.40 69.05
N ARG A 15 -39.81 32.27 68.38
CA ARG A 15 -38.97 31.93 67.25
C ARG A 15 -37.79 31.00 67.65
N GLU A 16 -37.17 31.27 68.82
CA GLU A 16 -36.12 30.38 69.36
C GLU A 16 -36.68 29.02 69.78
N LYS A 17 -37.89 28.95 70.35
CA LYS A 17 -38.52 27.65 70.62
C LYS A 17 -38.88 26.87 69.35
N ILE A 18 -39.29 27.52 68.30
CA ILE A 18 -39.58 26.91 67.00
C ILE A 18 -38.27 26.44 66.31
N ILE A 19 -37.22 27.27 66.40
CA ILE A 19 -35.91 26.93 65.89
C ILE A 19 -35.31 25.77 66.70
N GLY A 20 -35.38 25.75 67.98
CA GLY A 20 -34.90 24.67 68.84
C GLY A 20 -35.64 23.32 68.60
N LEU A 21 -36.93 23.35 68.28
CA LEU A 21 -37.74 22.19 67.94
C LEU A 21 -37.34 21.68 66.51
N GLY A 22 -36.91 22.58 65.62
CA GLY A 22 -36.40 22.24 64.28
C GLY A 22 -35.02 21.60 64.32
N GLU A 23 -34.14 21.91 65.25
CA GLU A 23 -32.79 21.34 65.39
C GLU A 23 -32.75 19.91 65.93
N ARG A 24 -33.78 19.42 66.60
CA ARG A 24 -33.92 18.03 67.07
C ARG A 24 -34.79 17.14 66.20
N SER A 25 -35.23 17.64 65.04
CA SER A 25 -36.03 16.83 64.11
C SER A 25 -35.14 15.83 63.40
N LEU A 26 -35.45 14.55 63.50
CA LEU A 26 -34.85 13.47 62.71
C LEU A 26 -34.80 13.76 61.16
N ARG A 27 -35.67 14.67 60.67
CA ARG A 27 -35.68 15.16 59.31
C ARG A 27 -34.45 15.98 58.97
N LYS A 28 -33.77 16.70 59.85
CA LYS A 28 -32.58 17.50 59.57
C LYS A 28 -31.34 16.64 59.45
N THR A 29 -31.27 15.47 60.06
CA THR A 29 -30.15 14.55 59.96
C THR A 29 -30.20 13.72 58.65
N TYR A 30 -31.40 13.47 58.12
CA TYR A 30 -31.61 12.73 56.92
C TYR A 30 -31.35 13.54 55.63
N TYR A 31 -31.48 14.84 55.63
CA TYR A 31 -31.37 15.70 54.47
C TYR A 31 -29.92 15.77 53.90
N PRO A 32 -28.88 15.95 54.72
CA PRO A 32 -27.48 15.94 54.23
C PRO A 32 -27.04 14.58 53.72
N GLU A 33 -27.43 13.47 54.37
CA GLU A 33 -27.11 12.11 53.89
C GLU A 33 -27.81 11.79 52.57
N LEU A 34 -29.06 12.21 52.41
CA LEU A 34 -29.81 12.04 51.17
C LEU A 34 -29.18 12.87 50.04
N GLN A 35 -28.80 14.12 50.35
CA GLN A 35 -28.12 15.00 49.40
C GLN A 35 -26.78 14.40 48.97
N GLN A 36 -25.97 13.92 49.90
CA GLN A 36 -24.71 13.28 49.63
C GLN A 36 -24.86 12.03 48.73
N LYS A 37 -25.88 11.20 48.98
CA LYS A 37 -26.17 10.05 48.14
C LYS A 37 -26.67 10.42 46.74
N LEU A 38 -27.43 11.50 46.62
CA LEU A 38 -27.85 12.04 45.33
C LEU A 38 -26.62 12.52 44.51
N ASP A 39 -25.76 13.31 45.15
CA ASP A 39 -24.52 13.81 44.53
C ASP A 39 -23.60 12.66 44.11
N GLU A 40 -23.53 11.60 44.88
CA GLU A 40 -22.76 10.39 44.57
C GLU A 40 -23.34 9.64 43.36
N LEU A 41 -24.66 9.49 43.29
CA LEU A 41 -25.35 8.88 42.16
C LEU A 41 -25.24 9.72 40.88
N GLU A 42 -25.37 11.05 40.99
CA GLU A 42 -25.19 11.96 39.85
C GLU A 42 -23.76 11.92 39.32
N ARG A 43 -22.77 11.89 40.21
CA ARG A 43 -21.35 11.73 39.83
C ARG A 43 -21.11 10.40 39.10
N PHE A 44 -21.64 9.29 39.65
CA PHE A 44 -21.48 7.97 39.02
C PHE A 44 -22.12 7.93 37.65
N ARG A 45 -23.29 8.50 37.49
CA ARG A 45 -23.99 8.62 36.22
C ARG A 45 -23.20 9.47 35.22
N ALA A 46 -22.70 10.63 35.63
CA ALA A 46 -21.88 11.49 34.78
C ALA A 46 -20.62 10.77 34.27
N LEU A 47 -20.01 9.90 35.08
CA LEU A 47 -18.85 9.09 34.65
C LEU A 47 -19.24 8.02 33.61
N LEU A 48 -20.40 7.38 33.74
CA LEU A 48 -20.90 6.43 32.74
C LEU A 48 -21.24 7.13 31.41
N ASP A 49 -21.77 8.36 31.49
CA ASP A 49 -22.11 9.15 30.31
C ASP A 49 -20.89 9.69 29.56
N GLN A 50 -19.72 9.78 30.22
CA GLN A 50 -18.44 10.12 29.60
C GLN A 50 -17.78 8.94 28.85
N SER A 51 -18.26 7.72 29.06
CA SER A 51 -17.78 6.58 28.30
C SER A 51 -18.10 6.75 26.81
N ASN A 52 -17.18 6.40 25.93
CA ASN A 52 -17.44 6.34 24.49
C ASN A 52 -18.22 5.08 24.08
N ASP A 53 -18.24 4.05 24.92
CA ASP A 53 -18.97 2.82 24.67
C ASP A 53 -20.45 2.99 25.02
N CYS A 54 -21.34 2.36 24.25
CA CYS A 54 -22.75 2.28 24.58
C CYS A 54 -22.95 1.33 25.77
N ILE A 55 -23.57 1.79 26.83
CA ILE A 55 -23.86 0.98 28.02
C ILE A 55 -25.37 0.83 28.14
N PHE A 56 -25.85 -0.41 28.23
CA PHE A 56 -27.24 -0.78 28.39
C PHE A 56 -27.39 -1.61 29.67
N LEU A 57 -28.38 -1.27 30.46
CA LEU A 57 -28.79 -2.05 31.60
C LEU A 57 -30.15 -2.69 31.29
N LEU A 58 -30.23 -4.03 31.32
CA LEU A 58 -31.44 -4.81 31.08
C LEU A 58 -31.86 -5.52 32.34
N HIS A 59 -33.16 -5.58 32.60
CA HIS A 59 -33.74 -6.49 33.55
C HIS A 59 -34.02 -7.84 32.84
N VAL A 60 -33.28 -8.86 33.19
CA VAL A 60 -33.30 -10.14 32.46
C VAL A 60 -34.66 -10.84 32.52
N PRO A 61 -35.36 -10.94 33.69
CA PRO A 61 -36.65 -11.62 33.74
C PRO A 61 -37.75 -10.97 32.88
N SER A 62 -37.77 -9.65 32.75
CA SER A 62 -38.78 -8.93 31.91
C SER A 62 -38.27 -8.64 30.51
N CYS A 63 -37.00 -8.86 30.21
CA CYS A 63 -36.36 -8.50 28.94
C CYS A 63 -36.61 -7.04 28.53
N THR A 64 -36.48 -6.09 29.49
CA THR A 64 -36.69 -4.66 29.27
C THR A 64 -35.43 -3.88 29.62
N PHE A 65 -35.20 -2.78 28.92
CA PHE A 65 -34.17 -1.83 29.33
C PHE A 65 -34.55 -1.13 30.62
N VAL A 66 -33.64 -1.08 31.55
CA VAL A 66 -33.75 -0.33 32.81
C VAL A 66 -33.10 1.05 32.67
N ASP A 67 -31.92 1.07 32.02
CA ASP A 67 -31.18 2.30 31.80
C ASP A 67 -30.23 2.17 30.60
N VAL A 68 -29.84 3.34 30.05
CA VAL A 68 -28.83 3.49 28.99
C VAL A 68 -28.02 4.76 29.22
N ASN A 69 -26.75 4.76 28.84
CA ASN A 69 -25.93 5.96 28.95
C ASN A 69 -26.13 6.90 27.74
N GLU A 70 -25.62 8.13 27.88
CA GLU A 70 -25.74 9.17 26.85
C GLU A 70 -25.04 8.76 25.54
N SER A 71 -23.94 8.00 25.60
CA SER A 71 -23.25 7.48 24.40
C SER A 71 -24.12 6.51 23.59
N ALA A 72 -24.91 5.67 24.27
CA ALA A 72 -25.86 4.80 23.57
C ALA A 72 -26.93 5.65 22.88
N CYS A 73 -27.47 6.67 23.52
CA CYS A 73 -28.45 7.57 22.92
C CYS A 73 -27.89 8.28 21.67
N ARG A 74 -26.70 8.84 21.77
CA ARG A 74 -26.03 9.54 20.67
C ARG A 74 -25.75 8.61 19.49
N GLN A 75 -25.21 7.43 19.75
CA GLN A 75 -24.83 6.50 18.70
C GLN A 75 -26.05 5.85 18.00
N LEU A 76 -27.11 5.57 18.76
CA LEU A 76 -28.38 5.07 18.22
C LEU A 76 -29.19 6.18 17.51
N GLY A 77 -28.95 7.45 17.84
CA GLY A 77 -29.73 8.57 17.32
C GLY A 77 -31.14 8.64 17.91
N CYS A 78 -31.33 8.19 19.18
CA CYS A 78 -32.58 8.17 19.89
C CYS A 78 -32.43 8.88 21.25
N THR A 79 -33.52 9.43 21.74
CA THR A 79 -33.59 9.89 23.13
C THR A 79 -33.62 8.70 24.08
N ARG A 80 -33.18 8.90 25.31
CA ARG A 80 -33.23 7.86 26.34
C ARG A 80 -34.65 7.32 26.55
N GLN A 81 -35.66 8.17 26.51
CA GLN A 81 -37.07 7.76 26.68
C GLN A 81 -37.51 6.85 25.54
N GLU A 82 -37.11 7.14 24.30
CA GLU A 82 -37.41 6.31 23.15
C GLU A 82 -36.72 4.95 23.27
N VAL A 83 -35.41 4.89 23.63
CA VAL A 83 -34.71 3.63 23.85
C VAL A 83 -35.37 2.78 24.93
N LEU A 84 -35.74 3.37 26.07
CA LEU A 84 -36.37 2.64 27.16
C LEU A 84 -37.80 2.18 26.85
N SER A 85 -38.48 2.80 25.88
CA SER A 85 -39.84 2.44 25.46
C SER A 85 -39.88 1.32 24.44
N LEU A 86 -38.74 1.06 23.72
CA LEU A 86 -38.66 0.04 22.68
C LEU A 86 -38.22 -1.31 23.27
N PRO A 87 -38.63 -2.43 22.69
CA PRO A 87 -38.10 -3.73 23.03
C PRO A 87 -36.59 -3.78 22.75
N TRP A 88 -35.84 -4.40 23.65
CA TRP A 88 -34.36 -4.46 23.51
C TRP A 88 -33.90 -5.14 22.23
N ASP A 89 -34.67 -6.13 21.73
CA ASP A 89 -34.37 -6.86 20.50
C ASP A 89 -34.63 -6.03 19.22
N HIS A 90 -35.24 -4.85 19.34
CA HIS A 90 -35.40 -3.90 18.24
C HIS A 90 -34.06 -3.38 17.68
N PHE A 91 -33.04 -3.31 18.52
CA PHE A 91 -31.75 -2.71 18.18
C PHE A 91 -30.73 -3.73 17.64
N PHE A 92 -31.07 -5.03 17.60
CA PHE A 92 -30.11 -6.08 17.27
C PHE A 92 -30.63 -7.03 16.20
N PRO A 93 -29.74 -7.64 15.38
CA PRO A 93 -30.07 -8.75 14.49
C PRO A 93 -30.63 -9.95 15.27
N GLY A 94 -31.55 -10.68 14.65
CA GLY A 94 -32.21 -11.84 15.27
C GLY A 94 -31.27 -12.91 15.80
N GLU A 95 -30.10 -13.12 15.14
CA GLU A 95 -29.06 -14.04 15.60
C GLU A 95 -28.43 -13.58 16.94
N THR A 96 -28.15 -12.27 17.06
CA THR A 96 -27.64 -11.68 18.30
C THR A 96 -28.66 -11.82 19.44
N VAL A 97 -29.93 -11.57 19.12
CA VAL A 97 -31.04 -11.73 20.07
C VAL A 97 -31.14 -13.17 20.58
N ALA A 98 -31.06 -14.17 19.67
CA ALA A 98 -31.09 -15.57 20.04
C ALA A 98 -29.96 -15.94 21.00
N ARG A 99 -28.74 -15.50 20.69
CA ARG A 99 -27.55 -15.77 21.50
C ARG A 99 -27.60 -15.07 22.88
N ALA A 100 -28.12 -13.87 22.95
CA ALA A 100 -28.30 -13.17 24.21
C ALA A 100 -29.38 -13.86 25.08
N ARG A 101 -30.47 -14.35 24.49
CA ARG A 101 -31.51 -15.13 25.20
C ARG A 101 -30.97 -16.45 25.76
N GLU A 102 -30.10 -17.14 25.03
CA GLU A 102 -29.40 -18.34 25.53
C GLU A 102 -28.56 -18.00 26.78
N LEU A 103 -27.78 -16.89 26.72
CA LEU A 103 -27.01 -16.41 27.86
C LEU A 103 -27.91 -16.10 29.07
N PHE A 104 -29.03 -15.42 28.86
CA PHE A 104 -29.99 -15.09 29.91
C PHE A 104 -30.59 -16.35 30.56
N THR A 105 -30.96 -17.33 29.76
CA THR A 105 -31.48 -18.62 30.23
C THR A 105 -30.43 -19.39 31.04
N ALA A 106 -29.20 -19.43 30.56
CA ALA A 106 -28.09 -20.07 31.29
C ALA A 106 -27.78 -19.36 32.60
N GLY A 107 -27.79 -18.03 32.63
CA GLY A 107 -27.55 -17.24 33.83
C GLY A 107 -28.64 -17.45 34.91
N LEU A 108 -29.90 -17.54 34.50
CA LEU A 108 -31.02 -17.85 35.44
C LEU A 108 -30.87 -19.26 36.07
N ALA A 109 -30.22 -20.19 35.35
CA ALA A 109 -29.90 -21.54 35.83
C ALA A 109 -28.59 -21.60 36.64
N GLY A 110 -27.91 -20.48 36.89
CA GLY A 110 -26.63 -20.41 37.62
C GLY A 110 -25.42 -20.89 36.79
N GLY A 111 -25.53 -20.83 35.45
CA GLY A 111 -24.47 -21.20 34.52
C GLY A 111 -23.61 -20.03 34.04
N LYS A 112 -23.42 -19.91 32.73
CA LYS A 112 -22.60 -18.84 32.10
C LYS A 112 -23.16 -17.45 32.41
N ASP A 113 -22.29 -16.54 32.86
CA ASP A 113 -22.65 -15.19 33.30
C ASP A 113 -22.12 -14.07 32.36
N GLN A 114 -21.36 -14.42 31.33
CA GLN A 114 -20.77 -13.45 30.37
C GLN A 114 -20.67 -14.03 28.95
N ASP A 115 -20.88 -13.17 27.96
CA ASP A 115 -20.60 -13.47 26.54
C ASP A 115 -20.15 -12.21 25.80
N THR A 116 -19.35 -12.39 24.72
CA THR A 116 -18.93 -11.31 23.83
C THR A 116 -19.30 -11.67 22.40
N ILE A 117 -19.93 -10.74 21.69
CA ILE A 117 -20.52 -10.93 20.37
C ILE A 117 -20.13 -9.75 19.48
N THR A 118 -19.55 -10.03 18.32
CA THR A 118 -19.40 -9.02 17.25
C THR A 118 -20.67 -9.00 16.42
N THR A 119 -21.34 -7.85 16.34
CA THR A 119 -22.64 -7.71 15.68
C THR A 119 -22.86 -6.29 15.17
N GLN A 120 -24.09 -5.96 14.84
CA GLN A 120 -24.53 -4.63 14.44
C GLN A 120 -25.62 -4.12 15.40
N LEU A 121 -25.59 -2.82 15.68
CA LEU A 121 -26.69 -2.09 16.30
C LEU A 121 -27.49 -1.36 15.22
N TYR A 122 -28.80 -1.50 15.24
CA TYR A 122 -29.71 -0.72 14.40
C TYR A 122 -29.98 0.65 15.01
N LYS A 123 -29.80 1.70 14.21
CA LYS A 123 -30.05 3.08 14.62
C LYS A 123 -31.51 3.47 14.41
N CYS A 124 -32.06 4.30 15.28
CA CYS A 124 -33.42 4.84 15.12
C CYS A 124 -33.58 5.70 13.84
N SER A 125 -32.51 6.38 13.44
CA SER A 125 -32.47 7.18 12.20
C SER A 125 -32.32 6.35 10.92
N GLY A 126 -32.24 5.02 11.05
CA GLY A 126 -31.86 4.11 9.99
C GLY A 126 -30.33 3.94 9.88
N GLY A 127 -29.93 2.76 9.39
CA GLY A 127 -28.54 2.37 9.28
C GLY A 127 -28.06 1.48 10.41
N GLU A 128 -26.82 1.01 10.28
CA GLU A 128 -26.21 0.01 11.13
C GLU A 128 -24.89 0.54 11.73
N LEU A 129 -24.61 0.16 12.96
CA LEU A 129 -23.37 0.47 13.66
C LEU A 129 -22.69 -0.86 14.02
N PRO A 130 -21.53 -1.19 13.43
CA PRO A 130 -20.79 -2.39 13.81
C PRO A 130 -20.23 -2.23 15.21
N VAL A 131 -20.55 -3.19 16.08
CA VAL A 131 -20.16 -3.16 17.48
C VAL A 131 -19.63 -4.52 17.94
N GLU A 132 -18.76 -4.46 18.94
CA GLU A 132 -18.43 -5.60 19.79
C GLU A 132 -19.15 -5.42 21.13
N ILE A 133 -20.08 -6.32 21.44
CA ILE A 133 -20.91 -6.24 22.64
C ILE A 133 -20.44 -7.31 23.62
N THR A 134 -20.11 -6.87 24.83
CA THR A 134 -19.88 -7.74 25.97
C THR A 134 -21.09 -7.62 26.91
N ILE A 135 -21.76 -8.75 27.15
CA ILE A 135 -22.90 -8.85 28.07
C ILE A 135 -22.42 -9.56 29.32
N ARG A 136 -22.64 -8.98 30.48
CA ARG A 136 -22.36 -9.58 31.78
C ARG A 136 -23.65 -9.61 32.62
N LEU A 137 -23.93 -10.75 33.23
CA LEU A 137 -25.09 -10.92 34.13
C LEU A 137 -24.68 -10.63 35.58
N VAL A 138 -25.49 -9.86 36.26
CA VAL A 138 -25.26 -9.44 37.65
C VAL A 138 -26.52 -9.59 38.44
N THR A 139 -26.46 -10.21 39.64
CA THR A 139 -27.60 -10.31 40.57
C THR A 139 -27.57 -9.12 41.52
N PHE A 140 -28.66 -8.38 41.56
CA PHE A 140 -28.87 -7.27 42.51
C PHE A 140 -30.26 -7.38 43.13
N ASN A 141 -30.35 -7.29 44.47
CA ASN A 141 -31.60 -7.44 45.22
C ASN A 141 -32.41 -8.71 44.87
N LYS A 142 -31.74 -9.82 44.62
CA LYS A 142 -32.30 -11.12 44.17
C LYS A 142 -32.91 -11.13 42.76
N GLU A 143 -32.73 -10.08 41.99
CA GLU A 143 -33.12 -10.00 40.59
C GLU A 143 -31.88 -10.02 39.69
N LEU A 144 -32.01 -10.60 38.49
CA LEU A 144 -30.92 -10.73 37.53
C LEU A 144 -30.97 -9.59 36.51
N TYR A 145 -29.84 -8.90 36.34
CA TYR A 145 -29.65 -7.83 35.39
C TYR A 145 -28.56 -8.22 34.37
N GLY A 146 -28.72 -7.72 33.15
CA GLY A 146 -27.70 -7.78 32.13
C GLY A 146 -27.07 -6.39 31.92
N VAL A 147 -25.77 -6.30 32.08
CA VAL A 147 -25.01 -5.09 31.69
C VAL A 147 -24.37 -5.40 30.35
N ALA A 148 -24.82 -4.69 29.29
CA ALA A 148 -24.25 -4.82 27.95
C ALA A 148 -23.43 -3.58 27.62
N VAL A 149 -22.16 -3.77 27.30
CA VAL A 149 -21.25 -2.72 26.84
C VAL A 149 -20.97 -2.98 25.36
N ALA A 150 -21.42 -2.06 24.50
CA ALA A 150 -21.21 -2.13 23.06
C ALA A 150 -20.19 -1.08 22.65
N ARG A 151 -19.07 -1.56 22.12
CA ARG A 151 -17.97 -0.75 21.57
C ARG A 151 -18.12 -0.62 20.07
N ASP A 152 -18.11 0.61 19.57
CA ASP A 152 -18.03 0.88 18.14
C ASP A 152 -16.70 0.36 17.57
N ILE A 153 -16.77 -0.50 16.57
CA ILE A 153 -15.62 -1.07 15.87
C ILE A 153 -15.52 -0.60 14.40
N THR A 154 -16.19 0.50 14.06
CA THR A 154 -16.23 1.02 12.70
C THR A 154 -14.84 1.35 12.17
N GLU A 155 -14.05 2.08 12.95
CA GLU A 155 -12.68 2.45 12.57
C GLU A 155 -11.76 1.21 12.45
N ARG A 156 -11.89 0.27 13.40
CA ARG A 156 -11.14 -0.99 13.35
C ARG A 156 -11.46 -1.79 12.08
N LYS A 157 -12.75 -1.96 11.75
CA LYS A 157 -13.16 -2.66 10.52
C LYS A 157 -12.72 -1.96 9.24
N ARG A 158 -12.73 -0.62 9.23
CA ARG A 158 -12.20 0.16 8.10
C ARG A 158 -10.70 -0.06 7.92
N ALA A 159 -9.93 0.02 9.00
CA ALA A 159 -8.50 -0.23 8.98
C ALA A 159 -8.16 -1.66 8.53
N GLU A 160 -8.87 -2.67 9.06
CA GLU A 160 -8.71 -4.07 8.66
C GLU A 160 -9.00 -4.27 7.16
N LYS A 161 -10.06 -3.63 6.63
CA LYS A 161 -10.41 -3.69 5.22
C LYS A 161 -9.31 -3.09 4.34
N VAL A 162 -8.82 -1.89 4.68
CA VAL A 162 -7.73 -1.22 3.95
C VAL A 162 -6.46 -2.07 3.96
N LEU A 163 -6.10 -2.66 5.11
CA LEU A 163 -4.94 -3.54 5.21
C LEU A 163 -5.09 -4.79 4.32
N LEU A 164 -6.28 -5.38 4.29
CA LEU A 164 -6.55 -6.55 3.44
C LEU A 164 -6.49 -6.20 1.95
N GLU A 165 -7.05 -5.07 1.54
CA GLU A 165 -7.01 -4.56 0.17
C GLU A 165 -5.56 -4.26 -0.26
N ASN A 166 -4.78 -3.58 0.58
CA ASN A 166 -3.36 -3.31 0.33
C ASN A 166 -2.55 -4.62 0.22
N SER A 167 -2.80 -5.60 1.08
CA SER A 167 -2.12 -6.90 1.03
C SER A 167 -2.46 -7.70 -0.24
N ARG A 168 -3.66 -7.57 -0.77
CA ARG A 168 -4.04 -8.16 -2.07
C ARG A 168 -3.31 -7.45 -3.21
N MET A 169 -3.35 -6.13 -3.22
CA MET A 169 -2.67 -5.32 -4.25
C MET A 169 -1.17 -5.60 -4.32
N LEU A 170 -0.48 -5.70 -3.19
CA LEU A 170 0.94 -6.05 -3.14
C LEU A 170 1.21 -7.45 -3.71
N ARG A 171 0.33 -8.42 -3.45
CA ARG A 171 0.46 -9.77 -4.04
C ARG A 171 0.26 -9.77 -5.55
N ASP A 172 -0.69 -9.00 -6.05
CA ASP A 172 -0.96 -8.91 -7.48
C ASP A 172 0.22 -8.21 -8.20
N MET A 173 0.82 -7.19 -7.57
CA MET A 173 2.04 -6.55 -8.07
C MET A 173 3.26 -7.48 -8.10
N GLU A 174 3.45 -8.29 -7.05
CA GLU A 174 4.54 -9.28 -7.02
C GLU A 174 4.36 -10.37 -8.10
N LEU A 175 3.12 -10.79 -8.35
CA LEU A 175 2.82 -11.70 -9.45
C LEU A 175 3.13 -11.06 -10.81
N ALA A 176 2.75 -9.81 -11.02
CA ALA A 176 3.06 -9.07 -12.25
C ALA A 176 4.57 -8.96 -12.45
N ARG A 177 5.34 -8.66 -11.39
CA ARG A 177 6.81 -8.65 -11.42
C ARG A 177 7.39 -9.99 -11.84
N GLN A 178 6.93 -11.09 -11.27
CA GLN A 178 7.39 -12.44 -11.61
C GLN A 178 7.11 -12.78 -13.08
N ILE A 179 5.93 -12.40 -13.59
CA ILE A 179 5.59 -12.56 -15.00
C ILE A 179 6.54 -11.74 -15.87
N GLN A 180 6.75 -10.45 -15.58
CA GLN A 180 7.64 -9.59 -16.33
C GLN A 180 9.07 -10.13 -16.38
N LEU A 181 9.64 -10.49 -15.22
CA LEU A 181 10.98 -11.08 -15.14
C LEU A 181 11.08 -12.42 -15.92
N SER A 182 10.01 -13.20 -15.99
CA SER A 182 9.99 -14.44 -16.78
C SER A 182 10.02 -14.20 -18.29
N LEU A 183 9.71 -12.98 -18.73
CA LEU A 183 9.82 -12.58 -20.15
C LEU A 183 11.26 -12.26 -20.54
N LEU A 184 12.13 -11.90 -19.60
CA LEU A 184 13.54 -11.62 -19.86
C LEU A 184 14.31 -12.90 -20.19
N PRO A 185 15.45 -12.81 -20.92
CA PRO A 185 16.28 -13.96 -21.21
C PRO A 185 16.79 -14.63 -19.94
N THR A 186 16.64 -15.94 -19.85
CA THR A 186 17.15 -16.74 -18.72
C THR A 186 18.66 -16.97 -18.80
N ALA A 187 19.23 -16.97 -20.01
CA ALA A 187 20.64 -17.07 -20.25
C ALA A 187 20.98 -16.44 -21.62
N PRO A 188 22.18 -15.87 -21.78
CA PRO A 188 22.64 -15.38 -23.06
C PRO A 188 22.90 -16.55 -24.03
N PRO A 189 22.75 -16.35 -25.36
CA PRO A 189 23.09 -17.37 -26.34
C PRO A 189 24.59 -17.63 -26.35
N GLU A 190 24.98 -18.90 -26.55
CA GLU A 190 26.36 -19.29 -26.75
C GLU A 190 26.71 -19.18 -28.24
N LEU A 191 27.60 -18.26 -28.60
CA LEU A 191 28.01 -17.99 -29.95
C LEU A 191 29.55 -17.96 -30.05
N PRO A 192 30.13 -18.52 -31.14
CA PRO A 192 31.58 -18.44 -31.35
C PRO A 192 32.04 -16.99 -31.48
N GLY A 193 33.21 -16.66 -30.87
CA GLY A 193 33.86 -15.37 -31.03
C GLY A 193 33.30 -14.24 -30.17
N ILE A 194 32.25 -14.50 -29.35
CA ILE A 194 31.72 -13.54 -28.37
C ILE A 194 31.36 -14.20 -27.05
N ARG A 195 31.34 -13.40 -26.01
CA ARG A 195 30.70 -13.71 -24.72
C ARG A 195 29.71 -12.62 -24.40
N LEU A 196 28.55 -13.02 -23.84
CA LEU A 196 27.45 -12.14 -23.52
C LEU A 196 27.03 -12.32 -22.04
N ALA A 197 26.61 -11.25 -21.42
CA ALA A 197 25.85 -11.27 -20.20
C ALA A 197 24.86 -10.08 -20.17
N GLY A 198 23.78 -10.18 -19.44
CA GLY A 198 22.83 -9.09 -19.25
C GLY A 198 22.06 -9.25 -17.96
N CYS A 199 21.60 -8.14 -17.42
CA CYS A 199 20.74 -8.11 -16.24
C CYS A 199 19.76 -6.96 -16.34
N CYS A 200 18.65 -7.11 -15.61
CA CYS A 200 17.67 -6.08 -15.35
C CYS A 200 17.30 -6.15 -13.87
N VAL A 201 17.45 -5.04 -13.17
CA VAL A 201 17.14 -4.87 -11.74
C VAL A 201 16.09 -3.78 -11.63
N PRO A 202 14.81 -4.15 -11.48
CA PRO A 202 13.74 -3.16 -11.34
C PRO A 202 13.87 -2.37 -10.04
N ALA A 203 13.64 -1.05 -10.08
CA ALA A 203 13.60 -0.17 -8.91
C ALA A 203 12.33 -0.37 -8.09
N ALA A 204 11.22 -0.70 -8.75
CA ALA A 204 9.92 -0.94 -8.13
C ALA A 204 9.47 -2.39 -8.32
N HIS A 205 8.17 -2.66 -8.10
CA HIS A 205 7.61 -4.00 -8.32
C HIS A 205 7.63 -4.41 -9.80
N VAL A 206 7.37 -3.48 -10.71
CA VAL A 206 7.42 -3.67 -12.16
C VAL A 206 8.15 -2.49 -12.76
N GLY A 207 8.87 -2.69 -13.87
CA GLY A 207 9.70 -1.69 -14.53
C GLY A 207 9.30 -1.40 -15.96
N GLY A 208 9.81 -0.28 -16.51
CA GLY A 208 9.76 0.08 -17.92
C GLY A 208 10.87 -0.58 -18.74
N ASP A 209 11.94 -0.96 -18.08
CA ASP A 209 13.14 -1.48 -18.72
C ASP A 209 12.98 -2.87 -19.34
N TYR A 210 13.66 -3.05 -20.44
CA TYR A 210 13.67 -4.31 -21.19
C TYR A 210 15.00 -4.54 -21.87
N TYR A 211 15.46 -5.80 -21.88
CA TYR A 211 16.54 -6.26 -22.76
C TYR A 211 16.24 -7.66 -23.30
N ASP A 212 16.79 -7.97 -24.49
CA ASP A 212 16.68 -9.32 -25.05
C ASP A 212 17.87 -9.63 -26.00
N TYR A 213 18.00 -10.93 -26.35
CA TYR A 213 18.91 -11.47 -27.31
C TYR A 213 18.18 -12.34 -28.34
N TYR A 214 18.51 -12.20 -29.60
CA TYR A 214 17.94 -13.00 -30.68
C TYR A 214 19.08 -13.63 -31.49
N ALA A 215 19.44 -14.86 -31.17
CA ALA A 215 20.44 -15.60 -31.97
C ALA A 215 19.79 -16.15 -33.25
N ARG A 216 20.46 -15.95 -34.36
CA ARG A 216 20.08 -16.50 -35.67
C ARG A 216 20.99 -17.65 -36.07
N GLU A 217 20.52 -18.54 -36.96
CA GLU A 217 21.28 -19.72 -37.40
C GLU A 217 22.55 -19.36 -38.18
N ASP A 218 22.62 -18.18 -38.78
CA ASP A 218 23.73 -17.67 -39.61
C ASP A 218 24.88 -17.02 -38.81
N GLY A 219 24.91 -17.17 -37.49
CA GLY A 219 25.96 -16.60 -36.65
C GLY A 219 25.72 -15.12 -36.32
N ILE A 220 24.54 -14.63 -36.57
CA ILE A 220 24.12 -13.27 -36.20
C ILE A 220 23.45 -13.31 -34.83
N VAL A 221 23.72 -12.30 -34.00
CA VAL A 221 22.99 -12.01 -32.79
C VAL A 221 22.45 -10.60 -32.82
N ASP A 222 21.15 -10.48 -32.59
CA ASP A 222 20.53 -9.19 -32.32
C ASP A 222 20.44 -8.99 -30.81
N MET A 223 20.69 -7.76 -30.34
CA MET A 223 20.61 -7.34 -28.94
C MET A 223 19.79 -6.05 -28.86
N VAL A 224 18.99 -5.93 -27.83
CA VAL A 224 18.15 -4.77 -27.62
C VAL A 224 18.16 -4.37 -26.15
N VAL A 225 18.27 -3.07 -25.88
CA VAL A 225 17.95 -2.46 -24.59
C VAL A 225 16.93 -1.37 -24.87
N ALA A 226 15.89 -1.31 -24.05
CA ALA A 226 14.81 -0.37 -24.20
C ALA A 226 14.30 0.06 -22.82
N ASP A 227 13.74 1.26 -22.76
CA ASP A 227 13.06 1.79 -21.61
C ASP A 227 11.74 2.44 -22.04
N VAL A 228 10.65 2.01 -21.39
CA VAL A 228 9.30 2.57 -21.55
C VAL A 228 9.09 3.63 -20.47
N SER A 229 8.77 4.84 -20.88
CA SER A 229 8.59 5.98 -19.98
C SER A 229 7.72 5.66 -18.76
N GLY A 230 8.29 5.85 -17.55
CA GLY A 230 7.65 5.63 -16.26
C GLY A 230 7.70 4.19 -15.75
N HIS A 231 7.48 4.05 -14.46
CA HIS A 231 7.58 2.78 -13.70
C HIS A 231 6.22 2.22 -13.28
N SER A 232 5.19 2.42 -14.12
CA SER A 232 3.81 1.98 -13.86
C SER A 232 3.53 0.57 -14.43
N ILE A 233 2.42 -0.03 -14.01
CA ILE A 233 1.90 -1.26 -14.62
C ILE A 233 1.66 -1.05 -16.13
N GLY A 234 1.28 0.16 -16.54
CA GLY A 234 1.12 0.52 -17.96
C GLY A 234 2.43 0.40 -18.74
N ALA A 235 3.55 0.92 -18.19
CA ALA A 235 4.86 0.77 -18.79
C ALA A 235 5.27 -0.71 -18.92
N ALA A 236 5.05 -1.51 -17.88
CA ALA A 236 5.33 -2.96 -17.90
C ALA A 236 4.52 -3.73 -18.96
N LEU A 237 3.26 -3.34 -19.20
CA LEU A 237 2.43 -3.92 -20.26
C LEU A 237 2.95 -3.54 -21.65
N MET A 238 3.30 -2.27 -21.85
CA MET A 238 3.90 -1.80 -23.13
C MET A 238 5.25 -2.47 -23.39
N THR A 239 6.06 -2.72 -22.36
CA THR A 239 7.30 -3.51 -22.46
C THR A 239 7.02 -4.92 -23.00
N ALA A 240 6.01 -5.61 -22.46
CA ALA A 240 5.63 -6.95 -22.91
C ALA A 240 5.13 -6.98 -24.36
N GLU A 241 4.40 -5.94 -24.76
CA GLU A 241 3.92 -5.75 -26.12
C GLU A 241 5.08 -5.47 -27.09
N ALA A 242 5.93 -4.48 -26.78
CA ALA A 242 7.10 -4.13 -27.56
C ALA A 242 8.01 -5.35 -27.78
N ARG A 243 8.26 -6.14 -26.74
CA ARG A 243 8.98 -7.42 -26.82
C ARG A 243 8.34 -8.38 -27.83
N SER A 244 7.03 -8.53 -27.77
CA SER A 244 6.30 -9.47 -28.65
C SER A 244 6.42 -9.06 -30.13
N VAL A 245 6.29 -7.76 -30.40
CA VAL A 245 6.45 -7.19 -31.72
C VAL A 245 7.89 -7.34 -32.20
N LEU A 246 8.91 -6.99 -31.39
CA LEU A 246 10.31 -7.14 -31.70
C LEU A 246 10.65 -8.59 -32.10
N ARG A 247 10.21 -9.58 -31.34
CA ARG A 247 10.44 -11.01 -31.65
C ARG A 247 9.87 -11.44 -33.00
N ALA A 248 8.75 -10.85 -33.40
CA ALA A 248 8.18 -11.11 -34.73
C ALA A 248 8.97 -10.41 -35.85
N GLN A 249 9.48 -9.20 -35.60
CA GLN A 249 10.13 -8.39 -36.63
C GLN A 249 11.61 -8.75 -36.86
N VAL A 250 12.30 -9.24 -35.85
CA VAL A 250 13.74 -9.62 -35.94
C VAL A 250 14.03 -10.57 -37.09
N HIS A 251 13.12 -11.50 -37.39
CA HIS A 251 13.29 -12.45 -38.50
C HIS A 251 12.74 -11.94 -39.83
N THR A 252 12.01 -10.83 -39.84
CA THR A 252 11.37 -10.27 -41.04
C THR A 252 12.28 -9.29 -41.77
N PHE A 253 12.97 -8.43 -41.00
CA PHE A 253 13.81 -7.39 -41.56
C PHE A 253 15.29 -7.69 -41.37
N SER A 254 16.08 -7.25 -42.38
CA SER A 254 17.53 -7.42 -42.35
C SER A 254 18.25 -6.19 -41.76
N ARG A 255 17.67 -4.99 -41.91
CA ARG A 255 18.23 -3.73 -41.44
C ARG A 255 17.68 -3.38 -40.06
N THR A 256 18.57 -2.87 -39.19
CA THR A 256 18.18 -2.43 -37.85
C THR A 256 17.21 -1.24 -37.86
N ALA A 257 17.41 -0.31 -38.79
CA ALA A 257 16.52 0.84 -38.97
C ALA A 257 15.09 0.43 -39.36
N ASP A 258 14.95 -0.58 -40.27
CA ASP A 258 13.62 -1.03 -40.70
C ASP A 258 12.85 -1.74 -39.59
N ILE A 259 13.55 -2.42 -38.66
CA ILE A 259 12.97 -3.01 -37.47
C ILE A 259 12.38 -1.91 -36.57
N LEU A 260 13.12 -0.81 -36.36
CA LEU A 260 12.65 0.31 -35.54
C LEU A 260 11.47 1.05 -36.19
N VAL A 261 11.50 1.24 -37.53
CA VAL A 261 10.35 1.82 -38.25
C VAL A 261 9.11 0.97 -38.05
N SER A 262 9.22 -0.34 -38.29
CA SER A 262 8.09 -1.26 -38.16
C SER A 262 7.57 -1.34 -36.72
N LEU A 263 8.48 -1.33 -35.75
CA LEU A 263 8.11 -1.29 -34.32
C LEU A 263 7.31 -0.04 -33.97
N ASN A 264 7.77 1.13 -34.43
CA ASN A 264 7.07 2.39 -34.22
C ASN A 264 5.70 2.41 -34.91
N GLU A 265 5.61 1.95 -36.17
CA GLU A 265 4.33 1.90 -36.88
C GLU A 265 3.27 1.06 -36.16
N ILE A 266 3.67 -0.08 -35.60
CA ILE A 266 2.77 -1.00 -34.90
C ILE A 266 2.36 -0.43 -33.53
N LEU A 267 3.30 0.09 -32.76
CA LEU A 267 3.06 0.52 -31.37
C LEU A 267 2.58 1.96 -31.23
N TYR A 268 2.62 2.76 -32.30
CA TYR A 268 2.37 4.21 -32.23
C TYR A 268 1.00 4.56 -31.62
N GLU A 269 -0.05 3.86 -32.05
CA GLU A 269 -1.42 4.18 -31.59
C GLU A 269 -1.61 3.83 -30.11
N ASP A 270 -1.08 2.68 -29.67
CA ASP A 270 -1.19 2.23 -28.28
C ASP A 270 -0.34 3.09 -27.34
N LEU A 271 0.89 3.42 -27.72
CA LEU A 271 1.77 4.33 -26.97
C LEU A 271 1.17 5.72 -26.86
N SER A 272 0.65 6.25 -27.98
CA SER A 272 0.03 7.59 -28.00
C SER A 272 -1.22 7.67 -27.12
N GLN A 273 -2.07 6.62 -27.13
CA GLN A 273 -3.26 6.56 -26.28
C GLN A 273 -2.91 6.43 -24.80
N ALA A 274 -1.85 5.71 -24.48
CA ALA A 274 -1.36 5.54 -23.13
C ALA A 274 -0.55 6.74 -22.60
N GLU A 275 -0.24 7.73 -23.45
CA GLU A 275 0.68 8.83 -23.17
C GLU A 275 2.07 8.36 -22.75
N LEU A 276 2.53 7.24 -23.36
CA LEU A 276 3.82 6.62 -23.13
C LEU A 276 4.70 6.73 -24.36
N PHE A 277 6.00 6.62 -24.17
CA PHE A 277 6.99 6.51 -25.27
C PHE A 277 8.03 5.46 -24.89
N ILE A 278 8.78 4.99 -25.89
CA ILE A 278 9.86 4.02 -25.68
C ILE A 278 11.15 4.59 -26.23
N THR A 279 12.21 4.56 -25.43
CA THR A 279 13.57 4.69 -25.90
C THR A 279 14.15 3.32 -26.15
N LEU A 280 14.88 3.12 -27.26
CA LEU A 280 15.39 1.80 -27.63
C LEU A 280 16.68 1.89 -28.41
N PHE A 281 17.66 1.08 -28.02
CA PHE A 281 18.88 0.86 -28.82
C PHE A 281 18.91 -0.55 -29.35
N TYR A 282 19.01 -0.68 -30.69
CA TYR A 282 19.01 -1.95 -31.37
C TYR A 282 20.36 -2.24 -32.02
N VAL A 283 20.88 -3.42 -31.75
CA VAL A 283 22.20 -3.86 -32.26
C VAL A 283 22.06 -5.20 -32.97
N LYS A 284 22.72 -5.33 -34.09
CA LYS A 284 22.97 -6.59 -34.80
C LYS A 284 24.48 -6.82 -34.90
N TYR A 285 24.94 -7.97 -34.47
CA TYR A 285 26.33 -8.36 -34.58
C TYR A 285 26.49 -9.66 -35.39
N ASP A 286 27.29 -9.60 -36.44
CA ASP A 286 27.69 -10.76 -37.25
C ASP A 286 29.02 -11.28 -36.70
N THR A 287 29.03 -12.49 -36.15
CA THR A 287 30.20 -13.12 -35.54
C THR A 287 31.25 -13.54 -36.58
N ILE A 288 30.82 -13.76 -37.83
CA ILE A 288 31.71 -14.20 -38.92
C ILE A 288 32.50 -13.00 -39.46
N THR A 289 31.80 -11.92 -39.80
CA THR A 289 32.41 -10.70 -40.33
C THR A 289 32.89 -9.75 -39.23
N ARG A 290 32.55 -9.99 -37.96
CA ARG A 290 32.81 -9.11 -36.82
C ARG A 290 32.22 -7.70 -37.00
N THR A 291 31.15 -7.59 -37.75
CA THR A 291 30.48 -6.33 -38.05
C THR A 291 29.37 -6.05 -37.04
N LEU A 292 29.44 -4.92 -36.34
CA LEU A 292 28.38 -4.36 -35.52
C LEU A 292 27.55 -3.40 -36.36
N THR A 293 26.25 -3.63 -36.47
CA THR A 293 25.29 -2.72 -37.11
C THR A 293 24.29 -2.27 -36.02
N TYR A 294 23.96 -0.99 -35.96
CA TYR A 294 23.08 -0.49 -34.91
C TYR A 294 22.24 0.69 -35.37
N SER A 295 21.11 0.90 -34.66
CA SER A 295 20.21 2.03 -34.79
C SER A 295 19.71 2.45 -33.39
N ASN A 296 19.43 3.74 -33.22
CA ASN A 296 18.99 4.33 -31.97
C ASN A 296 17.61 4.97 -32.12
N ALA A 297 16.72 4.69 -31.21
CA ALA A 297 15.43 5.37 -31.05
C ALA A 297 15.43 6.21 -29.79
N GLY A 298 16.30 7.23 -29.73
CA GLY A 298 16.39 8.18 -28.62
C GLY A 298 16.84 7.63 -27.28
N HIS A 299 17.47 6.46 -27.27
CA HIS A 299 18.00 5.83 -26.06
C HIS A 299 19.37 6.39 -25.69
N VAL A 300 19.80 6.19 -24.43
CA VAL A 300 21.16 6.52 -23.98
C VAL A 300 22.20 5.82 -24.85
N LEU A 301 23.31 6.53 -25.10
CA LEU A 301 24.33 6.03 -26.04
C LEU A 301 25.14 4.91 -25.38
N PRO A 302 25.17 3.70 -25.99
CA PRO A 302 26.02 2.62 -25.52
C PRO A 302 27.49 2.96 -25.54
N LEU A 303 28.28 2.33 -24.68
CA LEU A 303 29.71 2.47 -24.61
C LEU A 303 30.42 1.35 -25.34
N LEU A 304 31.40 1.70 -26.16
CA LEU A 304 32.33 0.79 -26.78
C LEU A 304 33.72 1.02 -26.22
N PHE A 305 34.22 0.05 -25.43
CA PHE A 305 35.65 0.00 -25.11
C PHE A 305 36.41 -0.64 -26.25
N ARG A 306 37.40 0.09 -26.80
CA ARG A 306 38.31 -0.39 -27.83
C ARG A 306 39.58 -0.94 -27.23
N SER A 307 39.89 -2.19 -27.48
CA SER A 307 41.12 -2.83 -26.99
C SER A 307 42.39 -2.27 -27.65
N SER A 308 42.28 -1.77 -28.87
CA SER A 308 43.42 -1.29 -29.65
C SER A 308 44.09 -0.01 -29.13
N ASP A 309 43.29 0.89 -28.53
CA ASP A 309 43.76 2.17 -28.02
C ASP A 309 43.33 2.43 -26.56
N ALA A 310 42.72 1.44 -25.90
CA ALA A 310 42.18 1.50 -24.56
C ALA A 310 41.21 2.69 -24.33
N SER A 311 40.47 3.05 -25.38
CA SER A 311 39.49 4.17 -25.32
C SER A 311 38.08 3.65 -25.09
N CYS A 312 37.30 4.40 -24.31
CA CYS A 312 35.87 4.25 -24.14
C CYS A 312 35.16 5.32 -24.98
N ARG A 313 34.27 4.91 -25.88
CA ARG A 313 33.56 5.79 -26.82
C ARG A 313 32.08 5.51 -26.79
N GLU A 314 31.28 6.55 -26.98
CA GLU A 314 29.83 6.41 -27.17
C GLU A 314 29.53 6.02 -28.64
N LEU A 315 28.54 5.16 -28.82
CA LEU A 315 28.00 4.80 -30.14
C LEU A 315 26.73 5.63 -30.37
N ASP A 316 26.83 6.63 -31.24
CA ASP A 316 25.72 7.47 -31.65
C ASP A 316 25.08 7.01 -32.95
N ALA A 317 23.75 7.17 -33.05
CA ALA A 317 22.98 7.11 -34.28
C ALA A 317 21.75 8.01 -34.12
N GLU A 318 21.40 8.73 -35.19
CA GLU A 318 20.27 9.64 -35.16
C GLU A 318 18.94 8.88 -35.21
N GLY A 319 18.01 9.24 -34.35
CA GLY A 319 16.67 8.69 -34.30
C GLY A 319 15.85 9.29 -33.18
N LEU A 320 14.53 9.29 -33.34
CA LEU A 320 13.58 9.81 -32.35
C LEU A 320 12.99 8.66 -31.53
N ILE A 321 12.57 8.97 -30.32
CA ILE A 321 11.85 8.04 -29.43
C ILE A 321 10.58 7.49 -30.12
N LEU A 322 10.25 6.25 -29.84
CA LEU A 322 9.06 5.58 -30.38
C LEU A 322 7.78 6.11 -29.70
N GLY A 323 6.69 6.18 -30.44
CA GLY A 323 5.37 6.55 -29.94
C GLY A 323 5.06 8.06 -29.97
N VAL A 324 6.01 8.93 -30.34
CA VAL A 324 5.80 10.38 -30.40
C VAL A 324 5.42 10.86 -31.80
N TRP A 325 6.07 10.32 -32.81
CA TRP A 325 5.80 10.65 -34.21
C TRP A 325 5.55 9.38 -35.02
N LYS A 326 4.51 9.36 -35.84
CA LYS A 326 4.14 8.17 -36.62
C LYS A 326 5.17 7.86 -37.72
N GLU A 327 5.63 8.88 -38.43
CA GLU A 327 6.61 8.72 -39.52
C GLU A 327 7.98 9.15 -39.01
N VAL A 328 8.85 8.17 -38.75
CA VAL A 328 10.22 8.40 -38.25
C VAL A 328 11.21 7.66 -39.13
N ILE A 329 12.35 8.28 -39.36
CA ILE A 329 13.50 7.70 -40.03
C ILE A 329 14.57 7.45 -38.97
N PHE A 330 15.14 6.25 -38.94
CA PHE A 330 16.23 5.90 -38.06
C PHE A 330 17.53 5.73 -38.88
N GLU A 331 18.60 6.30 -38.34
CA GLU A 331 19.93 6.10 -38.91
C GLU A 331 20.42 4.68 -38.60
N GLU A 332 21.11 4.06 -39.56
CA GLU A 332 21.81 2.78 -39.39
C GLU A 332 23.30 3.00 -39.58
N LYS A 333 24.09 2.69 -38.57
CA LYS A 333 25.56 2.76 -38.61
C LYS A 333 26.18 1.38 -38.50
N GLN A 334 27.38 1.27 -39.03
CA GLN A 334 28.17 0.05 -38.98
C GLN A 334 29.62 0.34 -38.56
N LEU A 335 30.19 -0.60 -37.81
CA LEU A 335 31.61 -0.59 -37.47
C LEU A 335 32.13 -2.02 -37.28
N GLN A 336 33.46 -2.18 -37.49
CA GLN A 336 34.16 -3.44 -37.25
C GLN A 336 34.65 -3.51 -35.80
N LEU A 337 34.40 -4.65 -35.14
CA LEU A 337 34.96 -4.95 -33.85
C LEU A 337 36.20 -5.83 -33.97
N GLN A 338 37.06 -5.73 -32.95
CA GLN A 338 38.26 -6.51 -32.82
C GLN A 338 38.22 -7.35 -31.52
N GLU A 339 39.06 -8.35 -31.48
CA GLU A 339 39.23 -9.17 -30.27
C GLU A 339 39.63 -8.30 -29.07
N GLY A 340 38.97 -8.52 -27.94
CA GLY A 340 39.12 -7.72 -26.72
C GLY A 340 38.25 -6.49 -26.64
N ASP A 341 37.53 -6.10 -27.71
CA ASP A 341 36.55 -5.02 -27.65
C ASP A 341 35.35 -5.40 -26.77
N VAL A 342 34.82 -4.44 -26.02
CA VAL A 342 33.65 -4.61 -25.13
C VAL A 342 32.59 -3.59 -25.49
N LEU A 343 31.41 -4.08 -25.85
CA LEU A 343 30.20 -3.28 -26.02
C LEU A 343 29.36 -3.35 -24.73
N PHE A 344 28.94 -2.18 -24.25
CA PHE A 344 28.13 -2.01 -23.04
C PHE A 344 26.89 -1.21 -23.40
N LEU A 345 25.73 -1.90 -23.44
CA LEU A 345 24.41 -1.28 -23.59
C LEU A 345 23.82 -1.14 -22.18
N TYR A 346 23.13 -0.05 -21.91
CA TYR A 346 22.60 0.22 -20.57
C TYR A 346 21.44 1.23 -20.61
N THR A 347 20.65 1.29 -19.54
CA THR A 347 19.63 2.31 -19.33
C THR A 347 20.15 3.41 -18.41
N ASP A 348 19.51 4.57 -18.44
CA ASP A 348 19.91 5.78 -17.68
C ASP A 348 19.92 5.60 -16.18
N GLY A 349 19.14 4.65 -15.63
CA GLY A 349 19.15 4.32 -14.19
C GLY A 349 20.56 4.02 -13.62
N ILE A 350 21.54 3.66 -14.47
CA ILE A 350 22.95 3.55 -14.03
C ILE A 350 23.58 4.92 -13.86
N THR A 351 23.53 5.75 -14.90
CA THR A 351 24.22 7.04 -14.92
C THR A 351 23.49 8.13 -14.13
N GLU A 352 22.19 7.99 -13.96
CA GLU A 352 21.34 8.90 -13.20
C GLU A 352 21.18 8.51 -11.73
N SER A 353 21.72 7.34 -11.31
CA SER A 353 21.78 6.97 -9.89
C SER A 353 22.41 8.09 -9.07
N ARG A 354 21.80 8.41 -7.92
CA ARG A 354 22.18 9.52 -7.05
C ARG A 354 22.77 9.04 -5.74
N ASP A 355 23.74 9.80 -5.24
CA ASP A 355 24.20 9.66 -3.86
C ASP A 355 23.34 10.43 -2.86
N ASP A 356 23.64 10.32 -1.57
CA ASP A 356 22.95 11.05 -0.50
C ASP A 356 23.05 12.60 -0.63
N ALA A 357 23.99 13.10 -1.43
CA ALA A 357 24.15 14.52 -1.72
C ALA A 357 23.42 14.96 -3.01
N GLY A 358 22.83 14.00 -3.76
CA GLY A 358 22.15 14.24 -5.02
C GLY A 358 23.09 14.33 -6.24
N GLU A 359 24.39 13.97 -6.09
CA GLU A 359 25.31 13.89 -7.23
C GLU A 359 24.98 12.65 -8.08
N LEU A 360 25.08 12.80 -9.41
CA LEU A 360 24.85 11.69 -10.34
C LEU A 360 26.09 10.78 -10.42
N PHE A 361 25.88 9.48 -10.60
CA PHE A 361 26.94 8.52 -10.87
C PHE A 361 27.75 8.90 -12.11
N GLY A 362 27.06 9.15 -13.19
CA GLY A 362 27.59 9.76 -14.41
C GLY A 362 28.43 8.84 -15.28
N LEU A 363 28.58 9.25 -16.53
CA LEU A 363 29.25 8.48 -17.58
C LEU A 363 30.74 8.25 -17.30
N ALA A 364 31.42 9.21 -16.67
CA ALA A 364 32.86 9.10 -16.41
C ALA A 364 33.23 7.94 -15.47
N ARG A 365 32.41 7.72 -14.41
CA ARG A 365 32.61 6.58 -13.50
C ARG A 365 32.39 5.26 -14.22
N LEU A 366 31.34 5.18 -15.06
CA LEU A 366 31.04 3.99 -15.85
C LEU A 366 32.16 3.64 -16.84
N CYS A 367 32.68 4.62 -17.58
CA CYS A 367 33.85 4.43 -18.47
C CYS A 367 35.10 3.97 -17.73
N ASN A 368 35.34 4.48 -16.51
CA ASN A 368 36.49 4.06 -15.68
C ASN A 368 36.35 2.59 -15.28
N ILE A 369 35.14 2.13 -14.92
CA ILE A 369 34.90 0.72 -14.60
C ILE A 369 35.14 -0.17 -15.79
N LEU A 370 34.58 0.19 -16.96
CA LEU A 370 34.80 -0.57 -18.22
C LEU A 370 36.29 -0.66 -18.57
N THR A 371 37.01 0.45 -18.46
CA THR A 371 38.45 0.49 -18.74
C THR A 371 39.23 -0.39 -17.76
N ALA A 372 38.86 -0.40 -16.48
CA ALA A 372 39.55 -1.20 -15.47
C ALA A 372 39.23 -2.70 -15.57
N LYS A 373 38.02 -3.05 -16.06
CA LYS A 373 37.47 -4.41 -16.01
C LYS A 373 37.36 -5.07 -17.41
N HIS A 374 37.74 -4.40 -18.48
CA HIS A 374 37.60 -4.90 -19.87
C HIS A 374 38.17 -6.30 -20.09
N ALA A 375 39.22 -6.70 -19.35
CA ALA A 375 39.84 -8.02 -19.45
C ALA A 375 38.97 -9.14 -18.83
N GLU A 376 38.08 -8.82 -17.93
CA GLU A 376 37.24 -9.78 -17.21
C GLU A 376 36.10 -10.34 -18.07
N SER A 377 35.32 -11.27 -17.51
CA SER A 377 34.12 -11.80 -18.18
C SER A 377 33.01 -10.75 -18.20
N PRO A 378 32.06 -10.81 -19.14
CA PRO A 378 30.89 -9.92 -19.16
C PRO A 378 30.11 -9.88 -17.86
N GLN A 379 29.92 -11.04 -17.22
CA GLN A 379 29.24 -11.10 -15.93
C GLN A 379 30.03 -10.36 -14.82
N ALA A 380 31.35 -10.51 -14.77
CA ALA A 380 32.18 -9.81 -13.78
C ALA A 380 32.19 -8.28 -14.00
N ILE A 381 32.03 -7.81 -15.24
CA ILE A 381 31.85 -6.39 -15.55
C ILE A 381 30.51 -5.91 -15.00
N ILE A 382 29.40 -6.66 -15.24
CA ILE A 382 28.08 -6.36 -14.70
C ILE A 382 28.12 -6.28 -13.18
N ASP A 383 28.70 -7.29 -12.52
CA ASP A 383 28.78 -7.36 -11.06
C ASP A 383 29.56 -6.16 -10.49
N ALA A 384 30.65 -5.75 -11.17
CA ALA A 384 31.42 -4.58 -10.78
C ALA A 384 30.63 -3.28 -10.91
N VAL A 385 29.87 -3.10 -12.00
CA VAL A 385 29.00 -1.91 -12.19
C VAL A 385 27.92 -1.87 -11.10
N LEU A 386 27.23 -2.96 -10.85
CA LEU A 386 26.19 -3.04 -9.81
C LEU A 386 26.75 -2.74 -8.42
N GLN A 387 27.95 -3.27 -8.11
CA GLN A 387 28.62 -3.02 -6.84
C GLN A 387 28.98 -1.54 -6.66
N GLU A 388 29.55 -0.91 -7.70
CA GLU A 388 29.97 0.50 -7.66
C GLU A 388 28.75 1.44 -7.59
N VAL A 389 27.69 1.17 -8.36
CA VAL A 389 26.44 1.93 -8.29
C VAL A 389 25.82 1.82 -6.90
N SER A 390 25.72 0.60 -6.36
CA SER A 390 25.18 0.37 -5.00
C SER A 390 26.02 1.05 -3.91
N ALA A 391 27.36 1.01 -4.03
CA ALA A 391 28.26 1.67 -3.10
C ALA A 391 28.15 3.20 -3.18
N PHE A 392 27.91 3.74 -4.37
CA PHE A 392 27.73 5.17 -4.60
C PHE A 392 26.40 5.68 -4.06
N SER A 393 25.30 4.97 -4.33
CA SER A 393 23.94 5.36 -3.89
C SER A 393 23.71 5.15 -2.38
N GLY A 394 24.55 4.35 -1.70
CA GLY A 394 24.49 4.16 -0.26
C GLY A 394 23.17 3.59 0.22
N THR A 395 22.42 4.36 1.00
CA THR A 395 21.09 3.97 1.53
C THR A 395 19.94 4.46 0.67
N ALA A 396 20.20 5.25 -0.38
CA ALA A 396 19.17 5.71 -1.30
C ALA A 396 18.58 4.51 -2.06
N ALA A 397 17.26 4.40 -2.09
CA ALA A 397 16.59 3.44 -2.95
C ALA A 397 16.88 3.83 -4.40
N SER A 398 17.07 2.84 -5.31
CA SER A 398 17.15 3.12 -6.74
C SER A 398 15.87 3.83 -7.17
N GLU A 399 16.02 5.00 -7.78
CA GLU A 399 14.88 5.79 -8.28
C GLU A 399 14.37 5.26 -9.63
N ASP A 400 15.24 4.53 -10.38
CA ASP A 400 14.94 3.99 -11.70
C ASP A 400 15.46 2.57 -11.87
N ASP A 401 14.95 1.88 -12.89
CA ASP A 401 15.37 0.52 -13.28
C ASP A 401 16.82 0.53 -13.78
N VAL A 402 17.55 -0.53 -13.49
CA VAL A 402 18.93 -0.70 -13.92
C VAL A 402 19.03 -1.89 -14.85
N THR A 403 19.22 -1.62 -16.13
CA THR A 403 19.33 -2.65 -17.15
C THR A 403 20.62 -2.51 -17.95
N MET A 404 21.29 -3.63 -18.25
CA MET A 404 22.50 -3.63 -19.05
C MET A 404 22.74 -4.94 -19.80
N ILE A 405 23.42 -4.83 -20.96
CA ILE A 405 24.00 -5.94 -21.70
C ILE A 405 25.50 -5.67 -21.91
N VAL A 406 26.32 -6.66 -21.67
CA VAL A 406 27.74 -6.63 -21.97
C VAL A 406 28.07 -7.70 -23.01
N MET A 407 28.62 -7.27 -24.12
CA MET A 407 29.18 -8.16 -25.15
C MET A 407 30.70 -7.98 -25.24
N LYS A 408 31.45 -9.06 -25.15
CA LYS A 408 32.91 -9.08 -25.31
C LYS A 408 33.28 -9.93 -26.52
N VAL A 409 34.10 -9.38 -27.43
CA VAL A 409 34.68 -10.12 -28.55
C VAL A 409 35.86 -10.92 -28.02
N VAL A 410 35.91 -12.22 -28.35
CA VAL A 410 36.94 -13.17 -27.89
C VAL A 410 37.58 -13.91 -29.04
#